data_02bb287dc559807e26723ec2ec9c8f11
#
_entry.id   02bb287dc559807e26723ec2ec9c8f11
#
_cell.length_a   1.000
_cell.length_b   1.000
_cell.length_c   1.000
_cell.angle_alpha   90.00
_cell.angle_beta   90.00
_cell.angle_gamma   90.00
#
_symmetry.space_group_name_H-M   'P 1'
#
loop_
_entity.id
_entity.type
_entity.pdbx_description
1 polymer ?
#
loop_
_entity_poly.entity_id
_entity_poly.type
_entity_poly.pdbx_seq_one_letter_code
_entity_poly.pdbx_strand_id
1 'polypeptide(L)'
;QKLGFLADMLRIRRFEQASLKLYQQGKMGGFLHLYIGQESVAVGTLALMGENDHAITAYRDHGHALVVGMSMNECMAELLGKATGCSKGKGGSMHFFAPDKNFWGGHGIVAGQTPLGLGIAFALKYKGLKGCCLTYLGDGAVNQGVFHESLNLAALWDIPVVYIIENNQYSMGTSLARSSAVKACLAERATGYDMDWDIVNGENLYEVRAKTWDAMQRAHEKNRPTILEIDTYRYYGHSVADANAKKYLKPDEIEFYKQNHDPITLWENRLKEEGIADDAVIKKIDDEAKKEAAASVQFAEDSPFPELQDIFDDIYYEVDMGTESGKTGRHFFND
;
A
#
# COMPACT_ATOMS: atom_id res chain seq x y z
N GLN A 1 12.11 -18.56 -2.33
CA GLN A 1 11.02 -17.72 -1.80
C GLN A 1 11.48 -16.82 -0.65
N LYS A 2 12.12 -17.31 0.43
CA LYS A 2 12.55 -16.51 1.59
C LYS A 2 13.55 -15.40 1.21
N LEU A 3 14.51 -15.66 0.32
CA LEU A 3 15.41 -14.64 -0.22
C LEU A 3 14.67 -13.62 -1.10
N GLY A 4 13.61 -14.04 -1.80
CA GLY A 4 12.75 -13.13 -2.56
C GLY A 4 12.05 -12.11 -1.65
N PHE A 5 11.57 -12.51 -0.48
CA PHE A 5 10.98 -11.57 0.48
C PHE A 5 11.99 -10.52 0.97
N LEU A 6 13.24 -10.93 1.21
CA LEU A 6 14.30 -9.97 1.54
C LEU A 6 14.55 -9.00 0.37
N ALA A 7 14.62 -9.54 -0.84
CA ALA A 7 14.82 -8.72 -2.04
C ALA A 7 13.69 -7.68 -2.20
N ASP A 8 12.43 -8.08 -2.01
CA ASP A 8 11.30 -7.17 -2.13
C ASP A 8 11.31 -6.09 -1.03
N MET A 9 11.60 -6.46 0.22
CA MET A 9 11.73 -5.45 1.30
C MET A 9 12.89 -4.48 1.03
N LEU A 10 14.04 -4.96 0.57
CA LEU A 10 15.18 -4.12 0.21
C LEU A 10 14.88 -3.24 -1.01
N ARG A 11 14.18 -3.75 -2.02
CA ARG A 11 13.70 -2.97 -3.18
C ARG A 11 12.83 -1.79 -2.71
N ILE A 12 11.85 -2.03 -1.84
CA ILE A 12 11.03 -0.96 -1.26
C ILE A 12 11.93 0.06 -0.56
N ARG A 13 12.78 -0.39 0.36
CA ARG A 13 13.66 0.49 1.14
C ARG A 13 14.54 1.36 0.25
N ARG A 14 15.15 0.79 -0.79
CA ARG A 14 16.08 1.53 -1.68
C ARG A 14 15.35 2.48 -2.61
N PHE A 15 14.18 2.09 -3.12
CA PHE A 15 13.29 2.98 -3.88
C PHE A 15 12.88 4.20 -3.05
N GLU A 16 12.45 4.00 -1.82
CA GLU A 16 12.02 5.07 -0.92
C GLU A 16 13.17 6.01 -0.53
N GLN A 17 14.37 5.47 -0.32
CA GLN A 17 15.56 6.28 -0.05
C GLN A 17 15.94 7.14 -1.27
N ALA A 18 15.84 6.60 -2.47
CA ALA A 18 16.07 7.35 -3.71
C ALA A 18 15.01 8.45 -3.89
N SER A 19 13.74 8.13 -3.65
CA SER A 19 12.61 9.07 -3.71
C SER A 19 12.78 10.22 -2.73
N LEU A 20 13.16 9.91 -1.48
CA LEU A 20 13.46 10.93 -0.47
C LEU A 20 14.54 11.90 -0.92
N LYS A 21 15.63 11.38 -1.50
CA LYS A 21 16.74 12.20 -2.00
C LYS A 21 16.28 13.13 -3.13
N LEU A 22 15.50 12.64 -4.08
CA LEU A 22 14.97 13.45 -5.18
C LEU A 22 13.98 14.52 -4.69
N TYR A 23 13.16 14.18 -3.71
CA TYR A 23 12.25 15.15 -3.08
C TYR A 23 13.04 16.29 -2.41
N GLN A 24 14.10 15.97 -1.64
CA GLN A 24 14.96 16.95 -1.00
C GLN A 24 15.71 17.83 -2.01
N GLN A 25 15.91 17.35 -3.25
CA GLN A 25 16.48 18.11 -4.36
C GLN A 25 15.46 18.99 -5.09
N GLY A 26 14.19 18.98 -4.66
CA GLY A 26 13.11 19.74 -5.30
C GLY A 26 12.67 19.21 -6.66
N LYS A 27 12.96 17.94 -6.98
CA LYS A 27 12.61 17.31 -8.26
C LYS A 27 11.21 16.71 -8.31
N MET A 28 10.53 16.64 -7.17
CA MET A 28 9.17 16.12 -7.02
C MET A 28 8.25 17.20 -6.51
N GLY A 29 7.02 17.25 -7.05
CA GLY A 29 5.94 18.09 -6.52
C GLY A 29 5.03 17.33 -5.55
N GLY A 30 4.15 18.06 -4.89
CA GLY A 30 3.11 17.45 -4.03
C GLY A 30 3.65 16.86 -2.73
N PHE A 31 2.96 15.81 -2.24
CA PHE A 31 3.28 15.12 -1.00
C PHE A 31 3.92 13.76 -1.30
N LEU A 32 5.07 13.48 -0.69
CA LEU A 32 5.74 12.19 -0.75
C LEU A 32 5.52 11.43 0.56
N HIS A 33 4.86 10.26 0.50
CA HIS A 33 4.53 9.42 1.64
C HIS A 33 5.38 8.15 1.64
N LEU A 34 6.48 8.17 2.39
CA LEU A 34 7.42 7.04 2.44
C LEU A 34 6.85 5.85 3.21
N TYR A 35 7.09 4.65 2.71
CA TYR A 35 6.68 3.38 3.31
C TYR A 35 7.74 2.76 4.23
N ILE A 36 8.88 3.44 4.44
CA ILE A 36 10.02 2.96 5.24
C ILE A 36 9.60 2.61 6.68
N GLY A 37 9.93 1.40 7.09
CA GLY A 37 9.60 0.82 8.39
C GLY A 37 8.42 -0.16 8.36
N GLN A 38 7.69 -0.24 7.25
CA GLN A 38 6.48 -1.06 7.10
C GLN A 38 6.62 -2.16 6.04
N GLU A 39 7.82 -2.41 5.52
CA GLU A 39 8.07 -3.25 4.34
C GLU A 39 7.57 -4.67 4.49
N SER A 40 7.68 -5.26 5.70
CA SER A 40 7.17 -6.60 6.00
C SER A 40 5.66 -6.73 5.84
N VAL A 41 4.91 -5.64 6.05
CA VAL A 41 3.44 -5.65 5.89
C VAL A 41 3.09 -5.88 4.42
N ALA A 42 3.60 -5.03 3.51
CA ALA A 42 3.33 -5.18 2.08
C ALA A 42 3.81 -6.53 1.54
N VAL A 43 5.06 -6.93 1.86
CA VAL A 43 5.65 -8.19 1.38
C VAL A 43 4.94 -9.40 1.98
N GLY A 44 4.63 -9.36 3.27
CA GLY A 44 4.00 -10.48 3.98
C GLY A 44 2.59 -10.78 3.49
N THR A 45 1.85 -9.75 3.12
CA THR A 45 0.45 -9.86 2.70
C THR A 45 0.32 -10.10 1.20
N LEU A 46 0.88 -9.23 0.36
CA LEU A 46 0.67 -9.24 -1.10
C LEU A 46 1.33 -10.43 -1.80
N ALA A 47 2.45 -10.96 -1.26
CA ALA A 47 3.07 -12.15 -1.81
C ALA A 47 2.23 -13.45 -1.62
N LEU A 48 1.04 -13.34 -1.06
CA LEU A 48 0.05 -14.41 -0.94
C LEU A 48 -1.04 -14.34 -2.01
N MET A 49 -1.16 -13.22 -2.74
CA MET A 49 -2.20 -13.04 -3.75
C MET A 49 -2.12 -14.09 -4.85
N GLY A 50 -3.26 -14.68 -5.16
CA GLY A 50 -3.48 -15.53 -6.33
C GLY A 50 -4.11 -14.75 -7.49
N GLU A 51 -4.48 -15.48 -8.54
CA GLU A 51 -4.96 -14.92 -9.81
C GLU A 51 -6.18 -13.98 -9.67
N ASN A 52 -7.11 -14.33 -8.78
CA ASN A 52 -8.35 -13.58 -8.58
C ASN A 52 -8.34 -12.71 -7.34
N ASP A 53 -7.20 -12.59 -6.66
CA ASP A 53 -7.10 -11.69 -5.53
C ASP A 53 -6.77 -10.28 -6.02
N HIS A 54 -7.34 -9.30 -5.35
CA HIS A 54 -7.15 -7.88 -5.66
C HIS A 54 -6.59 -7.15 -4.45
N ALA A 55 -5.91 -6.04 -4.70
CA ALA A 55 -5.44 -5.15 -3.66
C ALA A 55 -5.80 -3.69 -3.96
N ILE A 56 -6.14 -2.95 -2.93
CA ILE A 56 -6.39 -1.50 -2.96
C ILE A 56 -5.85 -0.88 -1.67
N THR A 57 -5.22 0.29 -1.77
CA THR A 57 -4.55 0.90 -0.61
C THR A 57 -4.86 2.39 -0.49
N ALA A 58 -4.44 2.96 0.63
CA ALA A 58 -4.38 4.40 0.82
C ALA A 58 -3.19 5.02 0.07
N TYR A 59 -2.95 6.29 0.26
CA TYR A 59 -1.91 7.10 -0.40
C TYR A 59 -0.45 6.74 -0.07
N ARG A 60 -0.17 5.78 0.81
CA ARG A 60 1.18 5.27 1.10
C ARG A 60 1.37 3.93 0.41
N ASP A 61 1.39 3.95 -0.91
CA ASP A 61 1.18 2.79 -1.77
C ASP A 61 2.45 2.24 -2.45
N HIS A 62 3.61 2.92 -2.30
CA HIS A 62 4.84 2.55 -3.01
C HIS A 62 5.28 1.12 -2.74
N GLY A 63 5.28 0.71 -1.46
CA GLY A 63 5.64 -0.66 -1.08
C GLY A 63 4.71 -1.69 -1.71
N HIS A 64 3.41 -1.43 -1.69
CA HIS A 64 2.40 -2.29 -2.29
C HIS A 64 2.59 -2.40 -3.81
N ALA A 65 2.78 -1.27 -4.48
CA ALA A 65 3.02 -1.20 -5.92
C ALA A 65 4.21 -2.05 -6.37
N LEU A 66 5.33 -1.95 -5.66
CA LEU A 66 6.54 -2.72 -5.99
C LEU A 66 6.35 -4.23 -5.76
N VAL A 67 5.63 -4.62 -4.69
CA VAL A 67 5.39 -6.04 -4.37
C VAL A 67 4.46 -6.70 -5.38
N VAL A 68 3.42 -6.00 -5.86
CA VAL A 68 2.55 -6.55 -6.92
C VAL A 68 3.24 -6.61 -8.29
N GLY A 69 4.48 -6.15 -8.38
CA GLY A 69 5.33 -6.29 -9.56
C GLY A 69 5.31 -5.09 -10.51
N MET A 70 4.96 -3.90 -10.02
CA MET A 70 5.22 -2.66 -10.76
C MET A 70 6.72 -2.42 -10.85
N SER A 71 7.18 -1.85 -11.97
CA SER A 71 8.60 -1.54 -12.14
C SER A 71 8.99 -0.29 -11.36
N MET A 72 10.21 -0.26 -10.82
CA MET A 72 10.72 0.96 -10.21
C MET A 72 10.81 2.10 -11.22
N ASN A 73 11.01 1.79 -12.51
CA ASN A 73 11.09 2.80 -13.57
C ASN A 73 9.79 3.58 -13.71
N GLU A 74 8.66 2.88 -13.87
CA GLU A 74 7.35 3.53 -14.00
C GLU A 74 6.92 4.25 -12.71
N CYS A 75 7.20 3.65 -11.54
CA CYS A 75 6.92 4.28 -10.24
C CYS A 75 7.75 5.56 -10.04
N MET A 76 9.06 5.52 -10.34
CA MET A 76 9.93 6.69 -10.19
C MET A 76 9.59 7.79 -11.22
N ALA A 77 9.23 7.40 -12.44
CA ALA A 77 8.77 8.34 -13.46
C ALA A 77 7.49 9.04 -13.03
N GLU A 78 6.55 8.32 -12.39
CA GLU A 78 5.33 8.90 -11.84
C GLU A 78 5.63 9.92 -10.74
N LEU A 79 6.55 9.61 -9.82
CA LEU A 79 6.98 10.55 -8.78
C LEU A 79 7.56 11.86 -9.34
N LEU A 80 8.24 11.78 -10.48
CA LEU A 80 8.81 12.96 -11.17
C LEU A 80 7.82 13.63 -12.14
N GLY A 81 6.58 13.18 -12.19
CA GLY A 81 5.54 13.74 -13.07
C GLY A 81 5.80 13.51 -14.55
N LYS A 82 6.40 12.37 -14.92
CA LYS A 82 6.79 12.03 -16.29
C LYS A 82 5.71 11.23 -17.02
N ALA A 83 5.61 11.43 -18.34
CA ALA A 83 4.64 10.74 -19.18
C ALA A 83 4.77 9.20 -19.15
N THR A 84 5.97 8.67 -18.83
CA THR A 84 6.24 7.23 -18.70
C THR A 84 5.89 6.66 -17.34
N GLY A 85 5.32 7.46 -16.45
CA GLY A 85 4.82 7.03 -15.15
C GLY A 85 3.56 6.16 -15.26
N CYS A 86 3.29 5.36 -14.22
CA CYS A 86 2.15 4.42 -14.19
C CYS A 86 0.77 5.12 -14.32
N SER A 87 0.69 6.38 -13.95
CA SER A 87 -0.49 7.25 -14.12
C SER A 87 -0.19 8.42 -15.08
N LYS A 88 0.74 8.23 -16.01
CA LYS A 88 1.17 9.21 -17.03
C LYS A 88 1.64 10.54 -16.43
N GLY A 89 2.21 10.52 -15.23
CA GLY A 89 2.67 11.70 -14.51
C GLY A 89 1.58 12.53 -13.84
N LYS A 90 0.33 12.06 -13.83
CA LYS A 90 -0.84 12.78 -13.29
C LYS A 90 -1.13 12.45 -11.82
N GLY A 91 -0.65 11.32 -11.33
CA GLY A 91 -0.98 10.77 -10.01
C GLY A 91 0.00 11.16 -8.89
N GLY A 92 1.28 11.22 -9.21
CA GLY A 92 2.35 11.44 -8.22
C GLY A 92 2.43 10.32 -7.18
N SER A 93 2.93 10.64 -5.97
CA SER A 93 3.19 9.67 -4.90
C SER A 93 1.97 8.92 -4.37
N MET A 94 0.76 9.39 -4.59
CA MET A 94 -0.45 8.87 -3.91
C MET A 94 -1.34 8.02 -4.81
N HIS A 95 -0.99 7.87 -6.09
CA HIS A 95 -1.89 7.32 -7.07
C HIS A 95 -1.15 6.42 -8.08
N PHE A 96 -0.53 5.35 -7.56
CA PHE A 96 0.02 4.27 -8.38
C PHE A 96 -1.07 3.24 -8.66
N PHE A 97 -1.27 2.89 -9.91
CA PHE A 97 -2.28 1.93 -10.36
C PHE A 97 -1.68 0.92 -11.33
N ALA A 98 -2.06 -0.35 -11.18
CA ALA A 98 -1.73 -1.44 -12.11
C ALA A 98 -2.90 -2.42 -12.19
N PRO A 99 -3.98 -2.09 -12.93
CA PRO A 99 -5.15 -2.95 -13.05
C PRO A 99 -4.84 -4.33 -13.65
N ASP A 100 -3.82 -4.42 -14.52
CA ASP A 100 -3.31 -5.67 -15.09
C ASP A 100 -2.69 -6.61 -14.04
N LYS A 101 -2.37 -6.09 -12.85
CA LYS A 101 -1.86 -6.82 -11.69
C LYS A 101 -2.88 -6.91 -10.55
N ASN A 102 -4.15 -6.63 -10.84
CA ASN A 102 -5.21 -6.55 -9.83
C ASN A 102 -4.91 -5.57 -8.70
N PHE A 103 -4.08 -4.55 -8.95
CA PHE A 103 -3.75 -3.49 -8.02
C PHE A 103 -4.49 -2.20 -8.38
N TRP A 104 -5.46 -1.84 -7.53
CA TRP A 104 -6.37 -0.71 -7.74
C TRP A 104 -5.88 0.57 -7.08
N GLY A 105 -4.61 0.57 -6.70
CA GLY A 105 -3.81 1.75 -6.39
C GLY A 105 -4.05 2.43 -5.07
N GLY A 106 -3.39 3.57 -4.97
CA GLY A 106 -3.45 4.46 -3.83
C GLY A 106 -4.54 5.51 -3.94
N HIS A 107 -5.18 5.80 -2.81
CA HIS A 107 -6.28 6.76 -2.73
C HIS A 107 -5.95 7.87 -1.73
N GLY A 108 -6.04 9.15 -2.19
CA GLY A 108 -5.77 10.33 -1.36
C GLY A 108 -6.86 10.63 -0.35
N ILE A 109 -8.12 10.24 -0.60
CA ILE A 109 -9.23 10.42 0.33
C ILE A 109 -9.14 9.38 1.45
N VAL A 110 -9.01 9.85 2.68
CA VAL A 110 -8.87 8.97 3.86
C VAL A 110 -10.08 8.06 3.99
N ALA A 111 -9.83 6.74 4.03
CA ALA A 111 -10.82 5.65 4.02
C ALA A 111 -11.66 5.53 2.73
N GLY A 112 -11.44 6.36 1.70
CA GLY A 112 -12.19 6.27 0.43
C GLY A 112 -12.03 4.91 -0.27
N GLN A 113 -10.91 4.24 -0.07
CA GLN A 113 -10.65 2.90 -0.62
C GLN A 113 -11.45 1.78 0.07
N THR A 114 -12.01 1.99 1.27
CA THR A 114 -12.72 0.93 1.99
C THR A 114 -14.00 0.48 1.27
N PRO A 115 -14.91 1.38 0.82
CA PRO A 115 -16.06 0.97 0.02
C PRO A 115 -15.67 0.50 -1.38
N LEU A 116 -14.56 1.00 -1.95
CA LEU A 116 -14.09 0.52 -3.25
C LEU A 116 -13.60 -0.92 -3.17
N GLY A 117 -12.79 -1.26 -2.14
CA GLY A 117 -12.36 -2.63 -1.88
C GLY A 117 -13.53 -3.58 -1.61
N LEU A 118 -14.53 -3.11 -0.87
CA LEU A 118 -15.79 -3.83 -0.69
C LEU A 118 -16.48 -4.11 -2.04
N GLY A 119 -16.56 -3.10 -2.91
CA GLY A 119 -17.17 -3.24 -4.25
C GLY A 119 -16.42 -4.21 -5.16
N ILE A 120 -15.07 -4.21 -5.11
CA ILE A 120 -14.24 -5.18 -5.84
C ILE A 120 -14.52 -6.60 -5.35
N ALA A 121 -14.51 -6.81 -4.03
CA ALA A 121 -14.82 -8.11 -3.42
C ALA A 121 -16.26 -8.56 -3.68
N PHE A 122 -17.21 -7.62 -3.68
CA PHE A 122 -18.60 -7.90 -4.08
C PHE A 122 -18.67 -8.39 -5.53
N ALA A 123 -17.93 -7.76 -6.44
CA ALA A 123 -17.90 -8.17 -7.85
C ALA A 123 -17.34 -9.59 -8.02
N LEU A 124 -16.32 -9.99 -7.25
CA LEU A 124 -15.81 -11.37 -7.23
C LEU A 124 -16.90 -12.35 -6.82
N LYS A 125 -17.56 -12.10 -5.70
CA LYS A 125 -18.67 -12.94 -5.23
C LYS A 125 -19.82 -13.00 -6.23
N TYR A 126 -20.22 -11.86 -6.77
CA TYR A 126 -21.31 -11.78 -7.75
C TYR A 126 -21.02 -12.60 -9.03
N LYS A 127 -19.75 -12.58 -9.47
CA LYS A 127 -19.29 -13.36 -10.63
C LYS A 127 -19.00 -14.83 -10.31
N GLY A 128 -19.10 -15.25 -9.07
CA GLY A 128 -18.78 -16.62 -8.63
C GLY A 128 -17.28 -16.94 -8.72
N LEU A 129 -16.40 -15.92 -8.67
CA LEU A 129 -14.95 -16.08 -8.67
C LEU A 129 -14.44 -16.30 -7.26
N LYS A 130 -13.58 -17.30 -7.08
CA LYS A 130 -12.89 -17.54 -5.80
C LYS A 130 -11.71 -16.59 -5.70
N GLY A 131 -11.83 -15.58 -4.87
CA GLY A 131 -10.83 -14.55 -4.63
C GLY A 131 -11.28 -13.61 -3.51
N CYS A 132 -10.39 -12.70 -3.10
CA CYS A 132 -10.68 -11.67 -2.12
C CYS A 132 -10.07 -10.32 -2.52
N CYS A 133 -10.47 -9.26 -1.79
CA CYS A 133 -9.83 -7.96 -1.92
C CYS A 133 -9.10 -7.60 -0.62
N LEU A 134 -7.77 -7.46 -0.68
CA LEU A 134 -6.95 -6.92 0.39
C LEU A 134 -7.08 -5.39 0.36
N THR A 135 -7.70 -4.83 1.38
CA THR A 135 -8.03 -3.39 1.45
C THR A 135 -7.27 -2.75 2.60
N TYR A 136 -6.23 -1.97 2.26
CA TYR A 136 -5.33 -1.38 3.25
C TYR A 136 -5.80 -0.01 3.68
N LEU A 137 -5.63 0.29 4.97
CA LEU A 137 -5.97 1.59 5.56
C LEU A 137 -5.08 1.85 6.79
N GLY A 138 -4.83 3.13 7.10
CA GLY A 138 -4.09 3.50 8.31
C GLY A 138 -4.98 3.53 9.57
N ASP A 139 -4.34 3.58 10.74
CA ASP A 139 -4.96 3.64 12.06
C ASP A 139 -5.95 4.82 12.22
N GLY A 140 -5.69 5.95 11.58
CA GLY A 140 -6.62 7.09 11.60
C GLY A 140 -7.85 6.91 10.71
N ALA A 141 -7.72 6.15 9.64
CA ALA A 141 -8.81 5.95 8.68
C ALA A 141 -10.00 5.17 9.27
N VAL A 142 -9.76 4.32 10.26
CA VAL A 142 -10.81 3.54 10.94
C VAL A 142 -11.82 4.39 11.71
N ASN A 143 -11.56 5.69 11.88
CA ASN A 143 -12.49 6.60 12.52
C ASN A 143 -13.45 7.31 11.53
N GLN A 144 -13.28 7.06 10.23
CA GLN A 144 -14.20 7.58 9.21
C GLN A 144 -15.50 6.77 9.17
N GLY A 145 -16.65 7.46 9.00
CA GLY A 145 -17.96 6.81 8.93
C GLY A 145 -18.04 5.76 7.83
N VAL A 146 -17.46 6.05 6.65
CA VAL A 146 -17.46 5.13 5.51
C VAL A 146 -16.78 3.78 5.79
N PHE A 147 -15.81 3.72 6.71
CA PHE A 147 -15.24 2.45 7.16
C PHE A 147 -16.32 1.60 7.85
N HIS A 148 -17.05 2.19 8.79
CA HIS A 148 -18.13 1.52 9.53
C HIS A 148 -19.28 1.09 8.64
N GLU A 149 -19.66 1.90 7.67
CA GLU A 149 -20.66 1.56 6.65
C GLU A 149 -20.19 0.35 5.82
N SER A 150 -18.91 0.35 5.42
CA SER A 150 -18.31 -0.75 4.67
C SER A 150 -18.27 -2.06 5.47
N LEU A 151 -17.95 -2.01 6.77
CA LEU A 151 -17.97 -3.19 7.64
C LEU A 151 -19.37 -3.79 7.73
N ASN A 152 -20.38 -2.94 7.93
CA ASN A 152 -21.78 -3.39 8.00
C ASN A 152 -22.21 -4.12 6.72
N LEU A 153 -21.90 -3.56 5.56
CA LEU A 153 -22.25 -4.19 4.29
C LEU A 153 -21.41 -5.45 4.01
N ALA A 154 -20.14 -5.45 4.39
CA ALA A 154 -19.26 -6.62 4.24
C ALA A 154 -19.80 -7.83 5.01
N ALA A 155 -20.20 -7.61 6.27
CA ALA A 155 -20.76 -8.63 7.12
C ALA A 155 -22.17 -9.06 6.67
N LEU A 156 -23.05 -8.08 6.40
CA LEU A 156 -24.44 -8.34 6.00
C LEU A 156 -24.54 -9.20 4.73
N TRP A 157 -23.62 -9.02 3.80
CA TRP A 157 -23.63 -9.70 2.51
C TRP A 157 -22.57 -10.79 2.37
N ASP A 158 -21.84 -11.13 3.45
CA ASP A 158 -20.74 -12.12 3.41
C ASP A 158 -19.77 -11.84 2.25
N ILE A 159 -19.16 -10.67 2.23
CA ILE A 159 -18.28 -10.24 1.14
C ILE A 159 -16.83 -10.65 1.46
N PRO A 160 -16.09 -11.26 0.49
CA PRO A 160 -14.72 -11.74 0.70
C PRO A 160 -13.71 -10.59 0.68
N VAL A 161 -13.78 -9.68 1.64
CA VAL A 161 -12.85 -8.55 1.82
C VAL A 161 -12.00 -8.76 3.08
N VAL A 162 -10.71 -8.47 2.98
CA VAL A 162 -9.79 -8.44 4.12
C VAL A 162 -9.34 -7.00 4.32
N TYR A 163 -9.83 -6.35 5.37
CA TYR A 163 -9.38 -5.03 5.77
C TYR A 163 -8.09 -5.14 6.57
N ILE A 164 -7.03 -4.50 6.11
CA ILE A 164 -5.70 -4.52 6.72
C ILE A 164 -5.42 -3.12 7.27
N ILE A 165 -5.43 -2.98 8.60
CA ILE A 165 -5.10 -1.75 9.28
C ILE A 165 -3.58 -1.73 9.49
N GLU A 166 -2.88 -0.86 8.77
CA GLU A 166 -1.46 -0.57 9.00
C GLU A 166 -1.34 0.41 10.16
N ASN A 167 -1.27 -0.13 11.38
CA ASN A 167 -1.23 0.66 12.60
C ASN A 167 0.19 1.13 12.90
N ASN A 168 0.55 2.31 12.40
CA ASN A 168 1.84 2.94 12.69
C ASN A 168 1.78 3.95 13.86
N GLN A 169 0.73 3.89 14.68
CA GLN A 169 0.50 4.66 15.90
C GLN A 169 0.22 6.15 15.73
N TYR A 170 0.32 6.70 14.50
CA TYR A 170 0.17 8.14 14.28
C TYR A 170 -0.65 8.46 13.03
N SER A 171 -1.79 9.10 13.23
CA SER A 171 -2.59 9.74 12.17
C SER A 171 -2.08 11.16 11.95
N MET A 172 -1.28 11.38 10.93
CA MET A 172 -0.43 12.58 10.83
C MET A 172 0.42 12.73 12.10
N GLY A 173 0.18 13.76 12.91
CA GLY A 173 0.83 13.99 14.20
C GLY A 173 -0.04 13.66 15.42
N THR A 174 -1.19 13.04 15.23
CA THR A 174 -2.09 12.66 16.33
C THR A 174 -1.90 11.19 16.66
N SER A 175 -1.48 10.91 17.90
CA SER A 175 -1.29 9.54 18.35
C SER A 175 -2.62 8.77 18.47
N LEU A 176 -2.56 7.45 18.33
CA LEU A 176 -3.71 6.57 18.49
C LEU A 176 -4.44 6.82 19.83
N ALA A 177 -3.67 6.99 20.91
CA ALA A 177 -4.24 7.26 22.24
C ALA A 177 -5.09 8.54 22.32
N ARG A 178 -4.89 9.50 21.41
CA ARG A 178 -5.66 10.75 21.34
C ARG A 178 -6.79 10.71 20.31
N SER A 179 -6.75 9.79 19.35
CA SER A 179 -7.67 9.77 18.20
C SER A 179 -8.71 8.66 18.27
N SER A 180 -8.49 7.62 19.08
CA SER A 180 -9.40 6.48 19.17
C SER A 180 -9.88 6.26 20.62
N ALA A 181 -11.17 5.97 20.78
CA ALA A 181 -11.75 5.53 22.06
C ALA A 181 -11.29 4.10 22.39
N VAL A 182 -11.24 3.22 21.38
CA VAL A 182 -10.65 1.88 21.50
C VAL A 182 -9.16 2.00 21.25
N LYS A 183 -8.36 1.83 22.30
CA LYS A 183 -6.90 2.10 22.26
C LYS A 183 -6.06 0.85 22.18
N ALA A 184 -6.58 -0.26 22.68
CA ALA A 184 -5.82 -1.51 22.77
C ALA A 184 -5.80 -2.29 21.45
N CYS A 185 -6.88 -2.22 20.68
CA CYS A 185 -7.04 -2.98 19.44
C CYS A 185 -8.11 -2.34 18.56
N LEU A 186 -7.71 -1.79 17.42
CA LEU A 186 -8.65 -1.21 16.45
C LEU A 186 -9.47 -2.30 15.74
N ALA A 187 -8.88 -3.48 15.53
CA ALA A 187 -9.54 -4.59 14.87
C ALA A 187 -10.73 -5.15 15.68
N GLU A 188 -10.75 -4.96 17.00
CA GLU A 188 -11.87 -5.36 17.87
C GLU A 188 -13.21 -4.72 17.44
N ARG A 189 -13.18 -3.62 16.69
CA ARG A 189 -14.40 -3.02 16.10
C ARG A 189 -15.18 -3.99 15.23
N ALA A 190 -14.54 -5.03 14.71
CA ALA A 190 -15.15 -6.11 13.95
C ALA A 190 -16.24 -6.84 14.73
N THR A 191 -16.11 -6.94 16.07
CA THR A 191 -17.10 -7.61 16.93
C THR A 191 -18.48 -6.96 16.86
N GLY A 192 -18.53 -5.64 16.62
CA GLY A 192 -19.79 -4.91 16.42
C GLY A 192 -20.55 -5.27 15.15
N TYR A 193 -19.90 -6.01 14.23
CA TYR A 193 -20.44 -6.42 12.93
C TYR A 193 -20.41 -7.95 12.73
N ASP A 194 -20.14 -8.72 13.77
CA ASP A 194 -19.98 -10.18 13.69
C ASP A 194 -18.92 -10.61 12.65
N MET A 195 -17.80 -9.89 12.60
CA MET A 195 -16.68 -10.18 11.70
C MET A 195 -15.51 -10.82 12.46
N ASP A 196 -14.74 -11.64 11.75
CA ASP A 196 -13.46 -12.13 12.24
C ASP A 196 -12.41 -11.02 12.33
N TRP A 197 -11.50 -11.08 13.29
CA TRP A 197 -10.40 -10.14 13.42
C TRP A 197 -9.19 -10.75 14.13
N ASP A 198 -8.03 -10.11 13.92
CA ASP A 198 -6.79 -10.51 14.59
C ASP A 198 -5.84 -9.30 14.72
N ILE A 199 -4.91 -9.39 15.69
CA ILE A 199 -3.77 -8.47 15.83
C ILE A 199 -2.51 -9.20 15.38
N VAL A 200 -1.65 -8.51 14.63
CA VAL A 200 -0.48 -9.10 13.98
C VAL A 200 0.74 -8.26 14.29
N ASN A 201 1.81 -8.88 14.74
CA ASN A 201 3.11 -8.21 14.84
C ASN A 201 3.69 -8.00 13.43
N GLY A 202 3.64 -6.75 12.94
CA GLY A 202 4.10 -6.38 11.61
C GLY A 202 5.61 -6.48 11.39
N GLU A 203 6.41 -6.63 12.43
CA GLU A 203 7.85 -6.86 12.31
C GLU A 203 8.18 -8.32 12.00
N ASN A 204 7.28 -9.22 12.35
CA ASN A 204 7.43 -10.66 12.14
C ASN A 204 6.79 -11.08 10.81
N LEU A 205 7.60 -11.19 9.76
CA LEU A 205 7.13 -11.56 8.43
C LEU A 205 6.37 -12.90 8.40
N TYR A 206 6.77 -13.87 9.21
CA TYR A 206 6.05 -15.15 9.29
C TYR A 206 4.65 -15.00 9.86
N GLU A 207 4.51 -14.19 10.90
CA GLU A 207 3.21 -13.92 11.52
C GLU A 207 2.29 -13.14 10.58
N VAL A 208 2.81 -12.09 9.94
CA VAL A 208 2.07 -11.33 8.91
C VAL A 208 1.54 -12.28 7.84
N ARG A 209 2.39 -13.16 7.31
CA ARG A 209 1.98 -14.13 6.28
C ARG A 209 0.96 -15.14 6.78
N ALA A 210 1.16 -15.72 7.96
CA ALA A 210 0.26 -16.73 8.51
C ALA A 210 -1.15 -16.16 8.74
N LYS A 211 -1.23 -15.02 9.41
CA LYS A 211 -2.51 -14.39 9.74
C LYS A 211 -3.24 -13.86 8.50
N THR A 212 -2.50 -13.33 7.54
CA THR A 212 -3.07 -12.92 6.25
C THR A 212 -3.59 -14.13 5.47
N TRP A 213 -2.81 -15.22 5.43
CA TRP A 213 -3.25 -16.46 4.80
C TRP A 213 -4.58 -16.96 5.40
N ASP A 214 -4.67 -17.04 6.73
CA ASP A 214 -5.88 -17.48 7.43
C ASP A 214 -7.09 -16.59 7.08
N ALA A 215 -6.90 -15.25 7.01
CA ALA A 215 -7.94 -14.33 6.62
C ALA A 215 -8.37 -14.52 5.16
N MET A 216 -7.40 -14.69 4.25
CA MET A 216 -7.68 -14.95 2.83
C MET A 216 -8.40 -16.30 2.66
N GLN A 217 -8.02 -17.36 3.40
CA GLN A 217 -8.71 -18.65 3.37
C GLN A 217 -10.18 -18.51 3.84
N ARG A 218 -10.43 -17.73 4.89
CA ARG A 218 -11.83 -17.45 5.32
C ARG A 218 -12.61 -16.73 4.22
N ALA A 219 -11.99 -15.75 3.57
CA ALA A 219 -12.62 -15.04 2.45
C ALA A 219 -12.87 -15.96 1.25
N HIS A 220 -11.88 -16.76 0.84
CA HIS A 220 -11.97 -17.68 -0.29
C HIS A 220 -12.97 -18.83 -0.10
N GLU A 221 -13.01 -19.42 1.10
CA GLU A 221 -13.79 -20.61 1.36
C GLU A 221 -15.21 -20.32 1.86
N LYS A 222 -15.37 -19.19 2.56
CA LYS A 222 -16.61 -18.88 3.29
C LYS A 222 -17.21 -17.52 2.93
N ASN A 223 -16.57 -16.75 2.06
CA ASN A 223 -16.88 -15.34 1.80
C ASN A 223 -16.94 -14.48 3.08
N ARG A 224 -16.18 -14.85 4.12
CA ARG A 224 -16.21 -14.12 5.40
C ARG A 224 -15.23 -12.97 5.37
N PRO A 225 -15.69 -11.73 5.65
CA PRO A 225 -14.80 -10.59 5.81
C PRO A 225 -13.96 -10.71 7.09
N THR A 226 -12.76 -10.14 7.07
CA THR A 226 -11.86 -10.14 8.24
C THR A 226 -11.20 -8.78 8.39
N ILE A 227 -10.96 -8.33 9.63
CA ILE A 227 -10.08 -7.20 9.93
C ILE A 227 -8.76 -7.75 10.49
N LEU A 228 -7.64 -7.36 9.91
CA LEU A 228 -6.31 -7.57 10.46
C LEU A 228 -5.74 -6.22 10.88
N GLU A 229 -5.39 -6.07 12.14
CA GLU A 229 -4.59 -4.95 12.61
C GLU A 229 -3.13 -5.38 12.66
N ILE A 230 -2.31 -4.76 11.83
CA ILE A 230 -0.89 -5.06 11.75
C ILE A 230 -0.12 -3.90 12.39
N ASP A 231 0.45 -4.17 13.56
CA ASP A 231 1.26 -3.20 14.28
C ASP A 231 2.59 -3.00 13.56
N THR A 232 2.88 -1.76 13.23
CA THR A 232 4.09 -1.38 12.52
C THR A 232 4.57 0.01 12.96
N TYR A 233 5.68 0.50 12.41
CA TYR A 233 6.19 1.81 12.76
C TYR A 233 6.72 2.57 11.55
N ARG A 234 6.44 3.87 11.48
CA ARG A 234 6.88 4.77 10.43
C ARG A 234 8.08 5.60 10.88
N TYR A 235 9.23 5.50 10.19
CA TYR A 235 10.47 6.20 10.59
C TYR A 235 10.51 7.69 10.21
N TYR A 236 9.60 8.13 9.37
CA TYR A 236 9.53 9.51 8.87
C TYR A 236 8.20 10.15 9.24
N GLY A 237 8.09 11.46 9.05
CA GLY A 237 6.84 12.19 9.21
C GLY A 237 5.71 11.61 8.35
N HIS A 238 4.52 12.13 8.52
CA HIS A 238 3.36 11.69 7.75
C HIS A 238 3.61 11.74 6.25
N SER A 239 4.15 12.86 5.77
CA SER A 239 4.81 13.01 4.47
C SER A 239 6.18 13.65 4.68
N VAL A 240 7.01 13.68 3.65
CA VAL A 240 8.34 14.34 3.72
C VAL A 240 8.19 15.84 3.97
N ALA A 241 7.09 16.45 3.51
CA ALA A 241 6.76 17.85 3.76
C ALA A 241 6.21 18.14 5.16
N ASP A 242 6.07 17.13 6.04
CA ASP A 242 5.51 17.31 7.38
C ASP A 242 6.45 18.13 8.29
N ALA A 243 6.22 19.43 8.34
CA ALA A 243 7.00 20.36 9.15
C ALA A 243 6.90 20.10 10.67
N ASN A 244 5.90 19.35 11.11
CA ASN A 244 5.65 19.05 12.51
C ASN A 244 6.18 17.68 12.94
N ALA A 245 6.79 16.90 12.06
CA ALA A 245 7.26 15.54 12.35
C ALA A 245 8.10 15.48 13.63
N LYS A 246 9.03 16.42 13.82
CA LYS A 246 9.89 16.51 15.01
C LYS A 246 9.15 16.80 16.33
N LYS A 247 7.88 17.23 16.28
CA LYS A 247 7.08 17.51 17.48
C LYS A 247 6.45 16.27 18.08
N TYR A 248 6.20 15.24 17.27
CA TYR A 248 5.55 14.01 17.72
C TYR A 248 6.41 12.76 17.56
N LEU A 249 7.28 12.68 16.56
CA LEU A 249 8.28 11.61 16.42
C LEU A 249 9.54 11.99 17.21
N LYS A 250 9.81 11.27 18.26
CA LYS A 250 11.02 11.50 19.07
C LYS A 250 12.20 10.79 18.45
N PRO A 251 13.39 11.45 18.32
CA PRO A 251 14.57 10.80 17.74
C PRO A 251 14.97 9.50 18.44
N ASP A 252 14.90 9.46 19.77
CA ASP A 252 15.23 8.27 20.56
C ASP A 252 14.26 7.11 20.29
N GLU A 253 12.98 7.40 20.09
CA GLU A 253 11.96 6.41 19.74
C GLU A 253 12.23 5.83 18.34
N ILE A 254 12.49 6.70 17.36
CA ILE A 254 12.83 6.26 15.99
C ILE A 254 14.09 5.39 16.01
N GLU A 255 15.12 5.80 16.74
CA GLU A 255 16.36 5.05 16.82
C GLU A 255 16.16 3.69 17.50
N PHE A 256 15.35 3.64 18.56
CA PHE A 256 14.97 2.40 19.23
C PHE A 256 14.28 1.42 18.25
N TYR A 257 13.30 1.91 17.45
CA TYR A 257 12.63 1.07 16.46
C TYR A 257 13.59 0.60 15.36
N LYS A 258 14.47 1.46 14.86
CA LYS A 258 15.47 1.09 13.85
C LYS A 258 16.45 0.03 14.33
N GLN A 259 16.86 0.09 15.60
CA GLN A 259 17.83 -0.85 16.14
C GLN A 259 17.23 -2.19 16.54
N ASN A 260 15.96 -2.19 17.01
CA ASN A 260 15.37 -3.38 17.64
C ASN A 260 14.21 -3.96 16.85
N HIS A 261 13.56 -3.16 15.98
CA HIS A 261 12.28 -3.45 15.35
C HIS A 261 12.29 -3.21 13.83
N ASP A 262 13.46 -3.07 13.20
CA ASP A 262 13.53 -2.92 11.75
C ASP A 262 13.20 -4.26 11.06
N PRO A 263 12.11 -4.32 10.27
CA PRO A 263 11.64 -5.57 9.69
C PRO A 263 12.67 -6.23 8.75
N ILE A 264 13.49 -5.43 8.07
CA ILE A 264 14.54 -5.94 7.20
C ILE A 264 15.64 -6.59 8.03
N THR A 265 16.14 -5.89 9.05
CA THR A 265 17.19 -6.41 9.93
C THR A 265 16.73 -7.67 10.67
N LEU A 266 15.49 -7.70 11.15
CA LEU A 266 14.93 -8.88 11.79
C LEU A 266 14.82 -10.07 10.82
N TRP A 267 14.44 -9.82 9.56
CA TRP A 267 14.38 -10.86 8.55
C TRP A 267 15.76 -11.34 8.11
N GLU A 268 16.75 -10.44 7.96
CA GLU A 268 18.15 -10.80 7.68
C GLU A 268 18.72 -11.73 8.77
N ASN A 269 18.50 -11.37 10.04
CA ASN A 269 18.92 -12.21 11.16
C ASN A 269 18.25 -13.59 11.13
N ARG A 270 16.96 -13.62 10.83
CA ARG A 270 16.21 -14.87 10.71
C ARG A 270 16.75 -15.77 9.59
N LEU A 271 17.09 -15.19 8.44
CA LEU A 271 17.69 -15.95 7.33
C LEU A 271 19.07 -16.52 7.68
N LYS A 272 19.87 -15.80 8.47
CA LYS A 272 21.17 -16.28 8.98
C LYS A 272 20.99 -17.41 9.99
N GLU A 273 20.08 -17.24 10.96
CA GLU A 273 19.75 -18.28 11.96
C GLU A 273 19.26 -19.58 11.30
N GLU A 274 18.50 -19.48 10.23
CA GLU A 274 18.00 -20.63 9.46
C GLU A 274 19.03 -21.20 8.46
N GLY A 275 20.23 -20.61 8.37
CA GLY A 275 21.29 -21.03 7.47
C GLY A 275 20.97 -20.83 5.97
N ILE A 276 20.05 -19.93 5.63
CA ILE A 276 19.59 -19.65 4.26
C ILE A 276 20.46 -18.60 3.58
N ALA A 277 20.98 -17.62 4.32
CA ALA A 277 21.83 -16.56 3.81
C ALA A 277 22.95 -16.22 4.79
N ASP A 278 24.08 -15.83 4.24
CA ASP A 278 25.16 -15.15 4.95
C ASP A 278 25.22 -13.66 4.58
N ASP A 279 26.17 -12.94 5.17
CA ASP A 279 26.35 -11.50 4.91
C ASP A 279 26.68 -11.20 3.44
N ALA A 280 27.36 -12.13 2.75
CA ALA A 280 27.70 -11.93 1.35
C ALA A 280 26.47 -12.02 0.44
N VAL A 281 25.58 -12.98 0.70
CA VAL A 281 24.29 -13.12 0.00
C VAL A 281 23.38 -11.92 0.25
N ILE A 282 23.24 -11.50 1.51
CA ILE A 282 22.44 -10.34 1.89
C ILE A 282 22.96 -9.08 1.21
N LYS A 283 24.28 -8.84 1.29
CA LYS A 283 24.92 -7.71 0.63
C LYS A 283 24.68 -7.70 -0.88
N LYS A 284 24.75 -8.86 -1.53
CA LYS A 284 24.49 -8.96 -2.98
C LYS A 284 23.09 -8.52 -3.33
N ILE A 285 22.08 -8.98 -2.57
CA ILE A 285 20.67 -8.63 -2.78
C ILE A 285 20.46 -7.11 -2.57
N ASP A 286 21.07 -6.55 -1.53
CA ASP A 286 20.99 -5.11 -1.26
C ASP A 286 21.68 -4.27 -2.37
N ASP A 287 22.83 -4.70 -2.87
CA ASP A 287 23.52 -4.02 -3.95
C ASP A 287 22.73 -4.08 -5.28
N GLU A 288 22.02 -5.18 -5.54
CA GLU A 288 21.08 -5.31 -6.68
C GLU A 288 19.90 -4.32 -6.54
N ALA A 289 19.28 -4.24 -5.35
CA ALA A 289 18.19 -3.30 -5.10
C ALA A 289 18.64 -1.82 -5.22
N LYS A 290 19.84 -1.48 -4.75
CA LYS A 290 20.42 -0.15 -4.94
C LYS A 290 20.65 0.18 -6.41
N LYS A 291 21.14 -0.80 -7.18
CA LYS A 291 21.38 -0.63 -8.62
C LYS A 291 20.06 -0.41 -9.38
N GLU A 292 19.02 -1.18 -9.05
CA GLU A 292 17.68 -1.01 -9.64
C GLU A 292 17.11 0.38 -9.31
N ALA A 293 17.18 0.82 -8.05
CA ALA A 293 16.72 2.14 -7.65
C ALA A 293 17.49 3.27 -8.35
N ALA A 294 18.81 3.14 -8.50
CA ALA A 294 19.60 4.13 -9.21
C ALA A 294 19.25 4.17 -10.71
N ALA A 295 19.01 3.02 -11.32
CA ALA A 295 18.59 2.93 -12.73
C ALA A 295 17.20 3.57 -12.94
N SER A 296 16.28 3.38 -12.00
CA SER A 296 14.94 3.99 -12.06
C SER A 296 14.98 5.51 -11.97
N VAL A 297 15.91 6.07 -11.16
CA VAL A 297 16.13 7.51 -11.12
C VAL A 297 16.58 8.04 -12.48
N GLN A 298 17.60 7.38 -13.09
CA GLN A 298 18.10 7.80 -14.40
C GLN A 298 17.01 7.70 -15.47
N PHE A 299 16.25 6.57 -15.49
CA PHE A 299 15.11 6.40 -16.40
C PHE A 299 14.09 7.54 -16.28
N ALA A 300 13.73 7.87 -15.04
CA ALA A 300 12.74 8.92 -14.78
C ALA A 300 13.27 10.33 -15.18
N GLU A 301 14.55 10.61 -14.94
CA GLU A 301 15.16 11.87 -15.34
C GLU A 301 15.21 12.05 -16.87
N ASP A 302 15.50 10.96 -17.60
CA ASP A 302 15.56 10.96 -19.06
C ASP A 302 14.16 10.93 -19.73
N SER A 303 13.12 10.60 -18.98
CA SER A 303 11.75 10.52 -19.49
C SER A 303 11.15 11.89 -19.80
N PRO A 304 10.31 12.01 -20.84
CA PRO A 304 9.63 13.25 -21.17
C PRO A 304 8.56 13.64 -20.15
N PHE A 305 8.26 14.92 -20.06
CA PHE A 305 7.05 15.36 -19.38
C PHE A 305 5.82 15.13 -20.26
N PRO A 306 4.60 14.99 -19.66
CA PRO A 306 3.36 14.98 -20.41
C PRO A 306 3.21 16.23 -21.28
N GLU A 307 2.54 16.07 -22.43
CA GLU A 307 2.15 17.19 -23.27
C GLU A 307 0.99 17.96 -22.65
N LEU A 308 0.84 19.24 -22.99
CA LEU A 308 -0.26 20.04 -22.44
C LEU A 308 -1.64 19.47 -22.78
N GLN A 309 -1.77 18.80 -23.91
CA GLN A 309 -3.01 18.16 -24.35
C GLN A 309 -3.41 16.98 -23.43
N ASP A 310 -2.44 16.30 -22.80
CA ASP A 310 -2.69 15.12 -21.95
C ASP A 310 -3.56 15.43 -20.72
N ILE A 311 -3.73 16.73 -20.36
CA ILE A 311 -4.64 17.14 -19.28
C ILE A 311 -6.11 16.85 -19.58
N PHE A 312 -6.47 16.66 -20.84
CA PHE A 312 -7.83 16.34 -21.28
C PHE A 312 -8.07 14.85 -21.51
N ASP A 313 -7.00 14.04 -21.50
CA ASP A 313 -7.06 12.61 -21.70
C ASP A 313 -7.35 11.88 -20.37
N ASP A 314 -7.89 10.68 -20.46
CA ASP A 314 -8.23 9.80 -19.32
C ASP A 314 -9.25 10.41 -18.35
N ILE A 315 -10.14 11.28 -18.81
CA ILE A 315 -11.19 11.93 -18.01
C ILE A 315 -12.50 11.16 -18.15
N TYR A 316 -12.89 10.88 -19.37
CA TYR A 316 -14.13 10.16 -19.69
C TYR A 316 -13.86 9.03 -20.66
N TYR A 317 -14.27 7.83 -20.29
CA TYR A 317 -14.08 6.62 -21.10
C TYR A 317 -14.63 6.77 -22.53
N GLU A 318 -15.80 7.40 -22.68
CA GLU A 318 -16.46 7.61 -23.96
C GLU A 318 -15.63 8.50 -24.90
N VAL A 319 -14.94 9.48 -24.37
CA VAL A 319 -14.07 10.37 -25.13
C VAL A 319 -12.80 9.62 -25.55
N ASP A 320 -12.15 8.98 -24.59
CA ASP A 320 -10.87 8.29 -24.79
C ASP A 320 -11.00 7.09 -25.75
N MET A 321 -12.14 6.38 -25.71
CA MET A 321 -12.42 5.27 -26.60
C MET A 321 -13.13 5.66 -27.90
N GLY A 322 -13.35 6.96 -28.14
CA GLY A 322 -13.96 7.48 -29.35
C GLY A 322 -15.40 7.01 -29.57
N THR A 323 -16.13 6.78 -28.48
CA THR A 323 -17.54 6.35 -28.54
C THR A 323 -18.44 7.46 -29.11
N GLU A 324 -19.64 7.09 -29.56
CA GLU A 324 -20.63 8.08 -30.04
C GLU A 324 -21.05 9.05 -28.91
N SER A 325 -21.18 8.55 -27.67
CA SER A 325 -21.46 9.38 -26.49
C SER A 325 -20.36 10.44 -26.29
N GLY A 326 -19.09 10.06 -26.41
CA GLY A 326 -17.97 11.00 -26.30
C GLY A 326 -17.93 12.05 -27.40
N LYS A 327 -18.20 11.64 -28.66
CA LYS A 327 -18.26 12.58 -29.82
C LYS A 327 -19.40 13.59 -29.70
N THR A 328 -20.53 13.20 -29.10
CA THR A 328 -21.72 14.06 -28.96
C THR A 328 -21.79 14.80 -27.64
N GLY A 329 -20.80 14.64 -26.75
CA GLY A 329 -20.81 15.21 -25.40
C GLY A 329 -21.83 14.57 -24.46
N ARG A 330 -22.33 13.37 -24.78
CA ARG A 330 -23.22 12.61 -23.90
C ARG A 330 -22.39 11.66 -23.04
N HIS A 331 -22.59 11.72 -21.74
CA HIS A 331 -21.99 10.85 -20.77
C HIS A 331 -23.04 9.90 -20.20
N PHE A 332 -22.65 8.93 -19.35
CA PHE A 332 -23.43 7.81 -18.84
C PHE A 332 -24.90 8.04 -18.49
N PHE A 333 -25.30 9.23 -18.16
CA PHE A 333 -26.63 9.51 -17.61
C PHE A 333 -27.54 10.28 -18.58
N ASN A 334 -27.16 10.38 -19.83
CA ASN A 334 -27.87 11.17 -20.83
C ASN A 334 -28.52 10.32 -21.94
N ASP A 335 -28.68 9.02 -21.71
CA ASP A 335 -29.38 8.08 -22.61
C ASP A 335 -30.88 8.15 -22.42
#